data_53acd2603cccaaf6c57074c12e150904
#
_entry.id   53acd2603cccaaf6c57074c12e150904
#
_cell.length_a   1.000
_cell.length_b   1.000
_cell.length_c   1.000
_cell.angle_alpha   90.00
_cell.angle_beta   90.00
_cell.angle_gamma   90.00
#
_symmetry.space_group_name_H-M   'P 1'
#
loop_
_entity.id
_entity.type
_entity.pdbx_description
1 polymer ?
#
loop_
_entity_poly.entity_id
_entity_poly.type
_entity_poly.pdbx_seq_one_letter_code
_entity_poly.pdbx_strand_id
1 'polypeptide(L)'
;MAPRRKKIYEGKAKVLYEGPEPGTLVQYFKDDATAFNAQKKAVVEGKGVLNNRLSEYFMTGLTNVGVPNHFIRRINMREQLIRQVEIIPLEVIVRNFAAGSISKRLGLEEGLPLPRPIVEYSYKNDALGDPLVPEEYIIAFGWASQQDLDDIVALALRVNDFLSGVFYGVGIKLVDFKIEIGRIWDGDFMRLIVADEISPDSCRLWDVKTGQKLDKDVFRRDLGSLTDAYTEVARRLGVLPTNATTITKPTLIN
;
A
#
# COMPACT_ATOMS: atom_id res chain seq x y z
N MET A 1 1.36 -2.35 33.34
CA MET A 1 1.95 -1.95 32.04
C MET A 1 1.86 -3.15 31.12
N ALA A 2 1.28 -3.00 29.92
CA ALA A 2 1.32 -4.08 28.93
C ALA A 2 2.79 -4.40 28.59
N PRO A 3 3.18 -5.67 28.44
CA PRO A 3 4.55 -6.02 28.10
C PRO A 3 4.95 -5.35 26.79
N ARG A 4 6.15 -4.77 26.75
CA ARG A 4 6.68 -4.10 25.57
C ARG A 4 6.91 -5.16 24.49
N ARG A 5 6.14 -5.11 23.38
CA ARG A 5 6.28 -6.03 22.26
C ARG A 5 7.70 -5.96 21.69
N LYS A 6 8.24 -7.12 21.30
CA LYS A 6 9.55 -7.20 20.66
C LYS A 6 9.45 -6.62 19.25
N LYS A 7 10.32 -5.63 18.94
CA LYS A 7 10.45 -5.10 17.57
C LYS A 7 11.17 -6.12 16.71
N ILE A 8 10.57 -6.50 15.58
CA ILE A 8 11.12 -7.45 14.61
C ILE A 8 11.79 -6.72 13.46
N TYR A 9 11.15 -5.65 12.96
CA TYR A 9 11.66 -4.90 11.81
C TYR A 9 11.19 -3.46 11.88
N GLU A 10 11.99 -2.54 11.35
CA GLU A 10 11.59 -1.14 11.17
C GLU A 10 11.99 -0.67 9.76
N GLY A 11 10.96 -0.29 8.99
CA GLY A 11 11.11 0.30 7.66
C GLY A 11 10.88 1.81 7.67
N LYS A 12 10.82 2.39 6.48
CA LYS A 12 10.64 3.83 6.25
C LYS A 12 9.31 4.35 6.83
N ALA A 13 8.21 3.62 6.66
CA ALA A 13 6.85 4.06 7.02
C ALA A 13 6.19 3.17 8.08
N LYS A 14 6.78 2.03 8.43
CA LYS A 14 6.18 1.01 9.31
C LYS A 14 7.18 0.42 10.27
N VAL A 15 6.64 -0.12 11.38
CA VAL A 15 7.39 -0.96 12.32
C VAL A 15 6.60 -2.26 12.50
N LEU A 16 7.29 -3.39 12.47
CA LEU A 16 6.72 -4.70 12.77
C LEU A 16 7.15 -5.15 14.16
N TYR A 17 6.18 -5.55 14.96
CA TYR A 17 6.38 -6.13 16.27
C TYR A 17 5.86 -7.57 16.29
N GLU A 18 6.37 -8.36 17.21
CA GLU A 18 5.85 -9.69 17.51
C GLU A 18 4.35 -9.60 17.87
N GLY A 19 3.55 -10.46 17.27
CA GLY A 19 2.12 -10.54 17.50
C GLY A 19 1.77 -11.30 18.78
N PRO A 20 0.50 -11.26 19.19
CA PRO A 20 0.04 -11.96 20.40
C PRO A 20 0.00 -13.49 20.24
N GLU A 21 -0.06 -13.98 19.01
CA GLU A 21 -0.16 -15.40 18.68
C GLU A 21 0.99 -15.80 17.74
N PRO A 22 1.48 -17.05 17.82
CA PRO A 22 2.49 -17.55 16.87
C PRO A 22 2.01 -17.36 15.42
N GLY A 23 2.93 -16.97 14.54
CA GLY A 23 2.60 -16.72 13.13
C GLY A 23 1.86 -15.40 12.88
N THR A 24 1.79 -14.50 13.86
CA THR A 24 1.23 -13.15 13.70
C THR A 24 2.23 -12.06 14.01
N LEU A 25 2.03 -10.90 13.40
CA LEU A 25 2.78 -9.66 13.67
C LEU A 25 1.82 -8.51 13.91
N VAL A 26 2.29 -7.51 14.63
CA VAL A 26 1.62 -6.21 14.73
C VAL A 26 2.36 -5.22 13.87
N GLN A 27 1.67 -4.69 12.85
CA GLN A 27 2.17 -3.66 11.95
C GLN A 27 1.74 -2.28 12.46
N TYR A 28 2.72 -1.44 12.79
CA TYR A 28 2.51 -0.06 13.21
C TYR A 28 2.81 0.89 12.06
N PHE A 29 1.90 1.81 11.77
CA PHE A 29 2.02 2.83 10.73
C PHE A 29 2.58 4.13 11.30
N LYS A 30 3.74 4.54 10.79
CA LYS A 30 4.45 5.77 11.17
C LYS A 30 3.90 6.98 10.43
N ASP A 31 4.12 8.16 10.99
CA ASP A 31 3.86 9.43 10.31
C ASP A 31 5.01 9.87 9.39
N ASP A 32 6.09 9.10 9.34
CA ASP A 32 7.23 9.38 8.48
C ASP A 32 6.84 9.31 7.00
N ALA A 33 7.15 10.37 6.26
CA ALA A 33 7.09 10.44 4.82
C ALA A 33 8.52 10.55 4.26
N THR A 34 8.87 9.66 3.35
CA THR A 34 10.19 9.65 2.69
C THR A 34 10.03 9.61 1.18
N ALA A 35 10.90 10.31 0.47
CA ALA A 35 10.97 10.29 -0.99
C ALA A 35 12.43 10.28 -1.45
N PHE A 36 12.67 9.84 -2.71
CA PHE A 36 13.97 9.84 -3.36
C PHE A 36 15.05 9.12 -2.51
N ASN A 37 14.80 7.85 -2.16
CA ASN A 37 15.71 7.04 -1.31
C ASN A 37 16.07 7.74 0.00
N ALA A 38 15.05 8.30 0.67
CA ALA A 38 15.16 9.01 1.94
C ALA A 38 15.97 10.33 1.90
N GLN A 39 16.25 10.89 0.71
CA GLN A 39 16.84 12.22 0.57
C GLN A 39 15.85 13.32 1.03
N LYS A 40 14.55 13.11 0.85
CA LYS A 40 13.50 13.97 1.38
C LYS A 40 12.75 13.23 2.48
N LYS A 41 12.70 13.82 3.68
CA LYS A 41 12.06 13.24 4.88
C LYS A 41 11.24 14.31 5.58
N ALA A 42 10.06 13.91 6.07
CA ALA A 42 9.24 14.72 6.97
C ALA A 42 8.42 13.80 7.88
N VAL A 43 7.98 14.34 9.01
CA VAL A 43 6.93 13.74 9.82
C VAL A 43 5.63 14.45 9.48
N VAL A 44 4.64 13.71 8.98
CA VAL A 44 3.34 14.23 8.54
C VAL A 44 2.29 13.69 9.49
N GLU A 45 1.91 14.51 10.46
CA GLU A 45 0.97 14.11 11.51
C GLU A 45 -0.35 13.56 10.93
N GLY A 46 -0.79 12.42 11.45
CA GLY A 46 -2.01 11.74 11.02
C GLY A 46 -1.87 10.85 9.78
N LYS A 47 -0.75 10.90 9.04
CA LYS A 47 -0.54 10.07 7.86
C LYS A 47 -0.66 8.57 8.19
N GLY A 48 -0.04 8.12 9.26
CA GLY A 48 -0.09 6.71 9.68
C GLY A 48 -1.49 6.26 10.05
N VAL A 49 -2.31 7.13 10.63
CA VAL A 49 -3.72 6.84 10.94
C VAL A 49 -4.54 6.65 9.68
N LEU A 50 -4.35 7.52 8.69
CA LEU A 50 -5.04 7.43 7.39
C LEU A 50 -4.63 6.18 6.64
N ASN A 51 -3.32 5.90 6.53
CA ASN A 51 -2.82 4.70 5.86
C ASN A 51 -3.30 3.41 6.51
N ASN A 52 -3.32 3.35 7.85
CA ASN A 52 -3.86 2.21 8.59
C ASN A 52 -5.33 1.93 8.25
N ARG A 53 -6.17 2.97 8.22
CA ARG A 53 -7.60 2.84 7.88
C ARG A 53 -7.82 2.48 6.41
N LEU A 54 -7.09 3.11 5.50
CA LEU A 54 -7.20 2.83 4.08
C LEU A 54 -6.71 1.41 3.74
N SER A 55 -5.60 0.98 4.35
CA SER A 55 -5.10 -0.38 4.18
C SER A 55 -6.09 -1.43 4.71
N GLU A 56 -6.70 -1.21 5.89
CA GLU A 56 -7.80 -2.06 6.38
C GLU A 56 -8.94 -2.16 5.36
N TYR A 57 -9.39 -1.02 4.83
CA TYR A 57 -10.49 -0.97 3.85
C TYR A 57 -10.18 -1.82 2.60
N PHE A 58 -9.01 -1.61 2.00
CA PHE A 58 -8.62 -2.33 0.79
C PHE A 58 -8.34 -3.80 1.04
N MET A 59 -7.61 -4.14 2.10
CA MET A 59 -7.29 -5.54 2.42
C MET A 59 -8.56 -6.36 2.75
N THR A 60 -9.52 -5.76 3.47
CA THR A 60 -10.82 -6.37 3.72
C THR A 60 -11.61 -6.56 2.42
N GLY A 61 -11.63 -5.54 1.56
CA GLY A 61 -12.28 -5.62 0.25
C GLY A 61 -11.67 -6.71 -0.64
N LEU A 62 -10.35 -6.83 -0.67
CA LEU A 62 -9.65 -7.90 -1.37
C LEU A 62 -10.04 -9.29 -0.85
N THR A 63 -10.13 -9.46 0.47
CA THR A 63 -10.61 -10.73 1.07
C THR A 63 -12.02 -11.06 0.58
N ASN A 64 -12.93 -10.07 0.53
CA ASN A 64 -14.31 -10.26 0.10
C ASN A 64 -14.45 -10.68 -1.37
N VAL A 65 -13.48 -10.29 -2.23
CA VAL A 65 -13.43 -10.73 -3.63
C VAL A 65 -12.50 -11.94 -3.86
N GLY A 66 -12.11 -12.62 -2.77
CA GLY A 66 -11.32 -13.86 -2.82
C GLY A 66 -9.84 -13.65 -3.17
N VAL A 67 -9.28 -12.46 -2.96
CA VAL A 67 -7.85 -12.20 -3.07
C VAL A 67 -7.20 -12.36 -1.69
N PRO A 68 -6.37 -13.40 -1.49
CA PRO A 68 -5.78 -13.68 -0.20
C PRO A 68 -4.75 -12.61 0.17
N ASN A 69 -4.77 -12.20 1.43
CA ASN A 69 -3.81 -11.23 1.95
C ASN A 69 -3.50 -11.47 3.43
N HIS A 70 -2.48 -10.77 3.94
CA HIS A 70 -1.96 -10.97 5.29
C HIS A 70 -2.78 -10.28 6.40
N PHE A 71 -3.70 -9.39 6.05
CA PHE A 71 -4.48 -8.64 7.02
C PHE A 71 -5.42 -9.55 7.82
N ILE A 72 -5.44 -9.37 9.15
CA ILE A 72 -6.37 -10.06 10.05
C ILE A 72 -7.42 -9.08 10.58
N ARG A 73 -6.97 -8.02 11.23
CA ARG A 73 -7.84 -6.95 11.75
C ARG A 73 -7.06 -5.72 12.18
N ARG A 74 -7.73 -4.59 12.25
CA ARG A 74 -7.18 -3.38 12.89
C ARG A 74 -7.25 -3.53 14.41
N ILE A 75 -6.17 -3.16 15.10
CA ILE A 75 -6.08 -3.16 16.56
C ILE A 75 -6.50 -1.80 17.11
N ASN A 76 -5.95 -0.73 16.57
CA ASN A 76 -6.20 0.65 16.99
C ASN A 76 -5.98 1.62 15.82
N MET A 77 -5.84 2.91 16.12
CA MET A 77 -5.69 3.96 15.10
C MET A 77 -4.44 3.79 14.22
N ARG A 78 -3.38 3.13 14.72
CA ARG A 78 -2.08 3.01 14.03
C ARG A 78 -1.59 1.58 13.85
N GLU A 79 -2.30 0.59 14.38
CA GLU A 79 -1.83 -0.79 14.40
C GLU A 79 -2.83 -1.75 13.77
N GLN A 80 -2.29 -2.71 13.02
CA GLN A 80 -2.99 -3.86 12.47
C GLN A 80 -2.35 -5.16 12.97
N LEU A 81 -3.17 -6.16 13.19
CA LEU A 81 -2.75 -7.54 13.31
C LEU A 81 -2.70 -8.14 11.91
N ILE A 82 -1.57 -8.73 11.57
CA ILE A 82 -1.31 -9.35 10.27
C ILE A 82 -0.74 -10.76 10.46
N ARG A 83 -0.88 -11.60 9.47
CA ARG A 83 -0.18 -12.88 9.39
C ARG A 83 1.30 -12.63 9.12
N GLN A 84 2.15 -13.38 9.79
CA GLN A 84 3.57 -13.42 9.46
C GLN A 84 3.74 -14.22 8.18
N VAL A 85 4.42 -13.65 7.20
CA VAL A 85 4.68 -14.26 5.90
C VAL A 85 6.16 -14.18 5.57
N GLU A 86 6.64 -15.10 4.77
CA GLU A 86 7.96 -15.00 4.15
C GLU A 86 7.84 -14.11 2.92
N ILE A 87 8.34 -12.87 3.02
CA ILE A 87 8.28 -11.91 1.92
C ILE A 87 9.21 -12.35 0.79
N ILE A 88 8.67 -12.45 -0.42
CA ILE A 88 9.47 -12.53 -1.64
C ILE A 88 10.18 -11.18 -1.81
N PRO A 89 11.50 -11.13 -2.02
CA PRO A 89 12.25 -9.88 -2.01
C PRO A 89 12.02 -9.03 -3.27
N LEU A 90 10.75 -8.89 -3.65
CA LEU A 90 10.30 -8.14 -4.81
C LEU A 90 9.23 -7.12 -4.43
N GLU A 91 9.31 -5.95 -5.03
CA GLU A 91 8.19 -5.05 -5.16
C GLU A 91 7.50 -5.34 -6.50
N VAL A 92 6.21 -5.64 -6.46
CA VAL A 92 5.37 -5.89 -7.64
C VAL A 92 4.62 -4.61 -7.98
N ILE A 93 4.89 -4.05 -9.15
CA ILE A 93 4.33 -2.76 -9.57
C ILE A 93 3.38 -3.02 -10.74
N VAL A 94 2.12 -2.57 -10.62
CA VAL A 94 1.14 -2.64 -11.71
C VAL A 94 0.86 -1.23 -12.21
N ARG A 95 0.97 -1.03 -13.52
CA ARG A 95 0.80 0.29 -14.15
C ARG A 95 -0.33 0.27 -15.17
N ASN A 96 -1.28 1.18 -15.00
CA ASN A 96 -2.38 1.43 -15.94
C ASN A 96 -2.11 2.66 -16.83
N PHE A 97 -1.33 3.61 -16.32
CA PHE A 97 -0.96 4.84 -17.03
C PHE A 97 0.54 5.11 -16.86
N ALA A 98 1.12 5.81 -17.81
CA ALA A 98 2.51 6.21 -17.73
C ALA A 98 2.69 7.28 -16.64
N ALA A 99 3.52 7.00 -15.63
CA ALA A 99 3.92 7.96 -14.61
C ALA A 99 5.22 7.53 -13.93
N GLY A 100 5.94 8.49 -13.35
CA GLY A 100 7.15 8.22 -12.59
C GLY A 100 8.27 7.61 -13.43
N SER A 101 8.78 6.44 -13.02
CA SER A 101 9.96 5.84 -13.66
C SER A 101 9.72 5.36 -15.09
N ILE A 102 8.52 4.84 -15.40
CA ILE A 102 8.23 4.36 -16.77
C ILE A 102 8.19 5.51 -17.78
N SER A 103 7.62 6.67 -17.41
CA SER A 103 7.61 7.85 -18.26
C SER A 103 9.02 8.31 -18.59
N LYS A 104 9.90 8.36 -17.58
CA LYS A 104 11.31 8.74 -17.78
C LYS A 104 12.09 7.73 -18.60
N ARG A 105 11.88 6.44 -18.35
CA ARG A 105 12.61 5.34 -18.96
C ARG A 105 12.28 5.12 -20.43
N LEU A 106 11.00 5.32 -20.79
CA LEU A 106 10.50 5.10 -22.15
C LEU A 106 10.16 6.40 -22.89
N GLY A 107 10.38 7.58 -22.29
CA GLY A 107 10.05 8.87 -22.90
C GLY A 107 8.55 9.07 -23.11
N LEU A 108 7.69 8.44 -22.28
CA LEU A 108 6.24 8.55 -22.41
C LEU A 108 5.72 9.79 -21.70
N GLU A 109 4.71 10.41 -22.31
CA GLU A 109 4.00 11.50 -21.66
C GLU A 109 3.32 11.04 -20.36
N GLU A 110 3.43 11.82 -19.30
CA GLU A 110 2.78 11.50 -18.03
C GLU A 110 1.25 11.50 -18.17
N GLY A 111 0.62 10.40 -17.77
CA GLY A 111 -0.82 10.23 -17.87
C GLY A 111 -1.30 9.51 -19.13
N LEU A 112 -0.39 9.18 -20.05
CA LEU A 112 -0.72 8.37 -21.22
C LEU A 112 -1.28 7.00 -20.76
N PRO A 113 -2.49 6.61 -21.23
CA PRO A 113 -3.01 5.27 -20.97
C PRO A 113 -2.08 4.21 -21.58
N LEU A 114 -1.75 3.19 -20.80
CA LEU A 114 -1.00 2.06 -21.35
C LEU A 114 -1.96 1.12 -22.09
N PRO A 115 -1.51 0.43 -23.17
CA PRO A 115 -2.37 -0.46 -23.96
C PRO A 115 -3.02 -1.59 -23.15
N ARG A 116 -2.38 -1.98 -22.07
CA ARG A 116 -2.85 -2.93 -21.04
C ARG A 116 -2.14 -2.65 -19.73
N PRO A 117 -2.62 -3.16 -18.59
CA PRO A 117 -1.86 -3.13 -17.36
C PRO A 117 -0.49 -3.80 -17.56
N ILE A 118 0.58 -3.14 -17.11
CA ILE A 118 1.95 -3.66 -17.15
C ILE A 118 2.34 -4.05 -15.74
N VAL A 119 2.85 -5.27 -15.56
CA VAL A 119 3.43 -5.75 -14.31
C VAL A 119 4.95 -5.65 -14.41
N GLU A 120 5.58 -5.01 -13.44
CA GLU A 120 7.03 -4.86 -13.33
C GLU A 120 7.48 -5.32 -11.95
N TYR A 121 8.74 -5.73 -11.86
CA TYR A 121 9.37 -6.15 -10.61
C TYR A 121 10.54 -5.25 -10.27
N SER A 122 10.66 -4.85 -9.00
CA SER A 122 11.88 -4.27 -8.44
C SER A 122 12.43 -5.18 -7.36
N TYR A 123 13.75 -5.35 -7.34
CA TYR A 123 14.42 -6.03 -6.23
C TYR A 123 14.36 -5.14 -4.99
N LYS A 124 13.76 -5.65 -3.92
CA LYS A 124 13.55 -4.92 -2.67
C LYS A 124 14.86 -4.77 -1.91
N ASN A 125 15.61 -3.72 -2.23
CA ASN A 125 16.86 -3.38 -1.58
C ASN A 125 17.06 -1.87 -1.58
N ASP A 126 16.70 -1.24 -0.45
CA ASP A 126 16.82 0.22 -0.25
C ASP A 126 18.20 0.78 -0.54
N ALA A 127 19.26 0.02 -0.23
CA ALA A 127 20.64 0.47 -0.45
C ALA A 127 21.00 0.55 -1.94
N LEU A 128 20.33 -0.25 -2.77
CA LEU A 128 20.49 -0.25 -4.23
C LEU A 128 19.44 0.62 -4.94
N GLY A 129 18.49 1.22 -4.18
CA GLY A 129 17.43 2.04 -4.75
C GLY A 129 16.30 1.25 -5.42
N ASP A 130 16.05 0.04 -4.97
CA ASP A 130 15.00 -0.86 -5.46
C ASP A 130 15.01 -1.00 -7.00
N PRO A 131 16.13 -1.52 -7.59
CA PRO A 131 16.30 -1.56 -9.04
C PRO A 131 15.26 -2.48 -9.70
N LEU A 132 14.82 -2.10 -10.89
CA LEU A 132 14.00 -2.98 -11.73
C LEU A 132 14.80 -4.21 -12.14
N VAL A 133 14.15 -5.37 -12.11
CA VAL A 133 14.74 -6.66 -12.47
C VAL A 133 13.83 -7.43 -13.42
N PRO A 134 14.39 -8.07 -14.47
CA PRO A 134 13.64 -8.98 -15.31
C PRO A 134 13.39 -10.33 -14.61
N GLU A 135 12.44 -11.10 -15.13
CA GLU A 135 12.08 -12.42 -14.58
C GLU A 135 13.27 -13.39 -14.58
N GLU A 136 14.14 -13.30 -15.57
CA GLU A 136 15.35 -14.13 -15.66
C GLU A 136 16.26 -13.97 -14.43
N TYR A 137 16.37 -12.74 -13.90
CA TYR A 137 17.18 -12.51 -12.69
C TYR A 137 16.48 -13.09 -11.47
N ILE A 138 15.17 -12.93 -11.37
CA ILE A 138 14.38 -13.44 -10.26
C ILE A 138 14.53 -14.95 -10.14
N ILE A 139 14.41 -15.66 -11.27
CA ILE A 139 14.55 -17.11 -11.35
C ILE A 139 16.00 -17.54 -11.09
N ALA A 140 16.96 -16.89 -11.75
CA ALA A 140 18.38 -17.26 -11.65
C ALA A 140 18.92 -17.10 -10.22
N PHE A 141 18.46 -16.10 -9.48
CA PHE A 141 18.84 -15.89 -8.08
C PHE A 141 17.94 -16.65 -7.07
N GLY A 142 16.95 -17.40 -7.56
CA GLY A 142 16.07 -18.22 -6.72
C GLY A 142 15.15 -17.41 -5.80
N TRP A 143 14.85 -16.15 -6.14
CA TRP A 143 13.90 -15.34 -5.35
C TRP A 143 12.46 -15.82 -5.51
N ALA A 144 12.10 -16.24 -6.73
CA ALA A 144 10.83 -16.86 -7.07
C ALA A 144 11.02 -17.84 -8.24
N SER A 145 10.19 -18.88 -8.29
CA SER A 145 10.11 -19.78 -9.44
C SER A 145 9.26 -19.16 -10.56
N GLN A 146 9.30 -19.75 -11.77
CA GLN A 146 8.40 -19.33 -12.86
C GLN A 146 6.93 -19.46 -12.44
N GLN A 147 6.56 -20.55 -11.74
CA GLN A 147 5.20 -20.73 -11.24
C GLN A 147 4.81 -19.64 -10.23
N ASP A 148 5.72 -19.27 -9.31
CA ASP A 148 5.47 -18.15 -8.40
C ASP A 148 5.22 -16.84 -9.17
N LEU A 149 5.98 -16.58 -10.25
CA LEU A 149 5.82 -15.37 -11.06
C LEU A 149 4.47 -15.34 -11.80
N ASP A 150 4.05 -16.47 -12.36
CA ASP A 150 2.75 -16.61 -13.01
C ASP A 150 1.60 -16.35 -12.01
N ASP A 151 1.71 -16.90 -10.80
CA ASP A 151 0.75 -16.71 -9.72
C ASP A 151 0.76 -15.25 -9.19
N ILE A 152 1.94 -14.63 -9.09
CA ILE A 152 2.10 -13.21 -8.71
C ILE A 152 1.41 -12.31 -9.73
N VAL A 153 1.61 -12.55 -11.03
CA VAL A 153 0.96 -11.76 -12.10
C VAL A 153 -0.56 -11.90 -12.00
N ALA A 154 -1.06 -13.13 -11.88
CA ALA A 154 -2.49 -13.37 -11.75
C ALA A 154 -3.08 -12.66 -10.51
N LEU A 155 -2.39 -12.72 -9.38
CA LEU A 155 -2.79 -12.06 -8.14
C LEU A 155 -2.76 -10.54 -8.29
N ALA A 156 -1.68 -9.99 -8.84
CA ALA A 156 -1.50 -8.55 -9.04
C ALA A 156 -2.56 -7.94 -9.98
N LEU A 157 -2.92 -8.65 -11.05
CA LEU A 157 -3.98 -8.21 -11.96
C LEU A 157 -5.36 -8.24 -11.30
N ARG A 158 -5.67 -9.25 -10.48
CA ARG A 158 -6.91 -9.27 -9.69
C ARG A 158 -6.98 -8.11 -8.68
N VAL A 159 -5.85 -7.79 -8.03
CA VAL A 159 -5.74 -6.58 -7.18
C VAL A 159 -5.99 -5.33 -8.01
N ASN A 160 -5.39 -5.23 -9.21
CA ASN A 160 -5.59 -4.10 -10.12
C ASN A 160 -7.06 -3.89 -10.50
N ASP A 161 -7.75 -4.94 -10.88
CA ASP A 161 -9.16 -4.86 -11.28
C ASP A 161 -10.05 -4.38 -10.13
N PHE A 162 -9.83 -4.93 -8.93
CA PHE A 162 -10.53 -4.50 -7.73
C PHE A 162 -10.26 -3.03 -7.40
N LEU A 163 -8.99 -2.64 -7.32
CA LEU A 163 -8.62 -1.26 -6.96
C LEU A 163 -9.08 -0.25 -8.01
N SER A 164 -8.95 -0.59 -9.30
CA SER A 164 -9.39 0.28 -10.40
C SER A 164 -10.89 0.54 -10.34
N GLY A 165 -11.69 -0.50 -10.07
CA GLY A 165 -13.14 -0.37 -9.92
C GLY A 165 -13.52 0.49 -8.72
N VAL A 166 -12.92 0.22 -7.54
CA VAL A 166 -13.20 0.96 -6.32
C VAL A 166 -12.83 2.44 -6.46
N PHE A 167 -11.64 2.76 -6.96
CA PHE A 167 -11.20 4.14 -7.12
C PHE A 167 -12.01 4.87 -8.20
N TYR A 168 -12.27 4.23 -9.34
CA TYR A 168 -13.07 4.86 -10.40
C TYR A 168 -14.49 5.19 -9.94
N GLY A 169 -15.10 4.32 -9.13
CA GLY A 169 -16.43 4.52 -8.55
C GLY A 169 -16.54 5.77 -7.68
N VAL A 170 -15.42 6.28 -7.14
CA VAL A 170 -15.36 7.51 -6.34
C VAL A 170 -14.64 8.68 -7.05
N GLY A 171 -14.50 8.58 -8.37
CA GLY A 171 -13.91 9.65 -9.20
C GLY A 171 -12.40 9.79 -9.05
N ILE A 172 -11.70 8.71 -8.71
CA ILE A 172 -10.25 8.64 -8.61
C ILE A 172 -9.72 7.70 -9.69
N LYS A 173 -8.65 8.10 -10.38
CA LYS A 173 -7.92 7.29 -11.34
C LYS A 173 -6.78 6.59 -10.64
N LEU A 174 -6.74 5.26 -10.71
CA LEU A 174 -5.60 4.46 -10.31
C LEU A 174 -4.57 4.45 -11.43
N VAL A 175 -3.48 5.17 -11.25
CA VAL A 175 -2.40 5.30 -12.25
C VAL A 175 -1.48 4.10 -12.20
N ASP A 176 -0.95 3.81 -11.03
CA ASP A 176 -0.17 2.62 -10.71
C ASP A 176 -0.24 2.34 -9.22
N PHE A 177 0.20 1.16 -8.84
CA PHE A 177 0.39 0.80 -7.44
C PHE A 177 1.51 -0.22 -7.29
N LYS A 178 1.99 -0.34 -6.06
CA LYS A 178 3.01 -1.29 -5.63
C LYS A 178 2.44 -2.16 -4.52
N ILE A 179 2.65 -3.46 -4.60
CA ILE A 179 2.38 -4.43 -3.55
C ILE A 179 3.59 -5.31 -3.29
N GLU A 180 3.61 -5.96 -2.15
CA GLU A 180 4.53 -7.03 -1.83
C GLU A 180 3.75 -8.36 -1.74
N ILE A 181 4.42 -9.45 -2.05
CA ILE A 181 3.85 -10.79 -1.99
C ILE A 181 4.65 -11.61 -0.98
N GLY A 182 3.94 -12.35 -0.15
CA GLY A 182 4.54 -13.26 0.80
C GLY A 182 4.08 -14.68 0.61
N ARG A 183 4.93 -15.63 1.02
CA ARG A 183 4.61 -17.03 1.13
C ARG A 183 4.07 -17.34 2.52
N ILE A 184 3.02 -18.11 2.59
CA ILE A 184 2.47 -18.62 3.86
C ILE A 184 2.11 -20.08 3.71
N TRP A 185 2.34 -20.86 4.75
CA TRP A 185 1.88 -22.24 4.82
C TRP A 185 0.44 -22.28 5.35
N ASP A 186 -0.44 -22.92 4.58
CA ASP A 186 -1.84 -23.17 4.93
C ASP A 186 -2.06 -24.68 4.96
N GLY A 187 -1.82 -25.29 6.12
CA GLY A 187 -1.69 -26.72 6.24
C GLY A 187 -0.48 -27.27 5.49
N ASP A 188 -0.72 -28.15 4.52
CA ASP A 188 0.34 -28.80 3.72
C ASP A 188 0.71 -28.00 2.45
N PHE A 189 0.05 -26.89 2.19
CA PHE A 189 0.22 -26.12 0.96
C PHE A 189 0.85 -24.75 1.23
N MET A 190 1.85 -24.41 0.43
CA MET A 190 2.38 -23.05 0.35
C MET A 190 1.47 -22.22 -0.55
N ARG A 191 1.09 -21.03 -0.08
CA ARG A 191 0.26 -20.07 -0.81
C ARG A 191 0.94 -18.73 -0.91
N LEU A 192 0.75 -18.06 -2.04
CA LEU A 192 1.11 -16.65 -2.21
C LEU A 192 -0.05 -15.75 -1.79
N ILE A 193 0.26 -14.74 -1.00
CA ILE A 193 -0.73 -13.77 -0.52
C ILE A 193 -0.19 -12.34 -0.61
N VAL A 194 -1.10 -11.39 -0.77
CA VAL A 194 -0.74 -9.96 -0.76
C VAL A 194 -0.32 -9.55 0.65
N ALA A 195 0.79 -8.84 0.74
CA ALA A 195 1.36 -8.33 1.97
C ALA A 195 1.59 -6.81 1.87
N ASP A 196 2.29 -6.25 2.86
CA ASP A 196 2.59 -4.83 3.01
C ASP A 196 1.33 -3.98 3.27
N GLU A 197 1.08 -2.95 2.50
CA GLU A 197 -0.08 -2.07 2.61
C GLU A 197 -0.64 -1.73 1.23
N ILE A 198 -1.91 -1.35 1.20
CA ILE A 198 -2.51 -0.63 0.08
C ILE A 198 -3.01 0.71 0.62
N SER A 199 -2.37 1.78 0.18
CA SER A 199 -2.64 3.14 0.65
C SER A 199 -2.15 4.16 -0.38
N PRO A 200 -2.42 5.45 -0.21
CA PRO A 200 -1.83 6.48 -1.08
C PRO A 200 -0.29 6.57 -1.02
N ASP A 201 0.36 5.89 -0.05
CA ASP A 201 1.83 5.73 -0.04
C ASP A 201 2.30 4.71 -1.09
N SER A 202 1.50 3.70 -1.39
CA SER A 202 1.81 2.62 -2.34
C SER A 202 1.08 2.74 -3.69
N CYS A 203 0.14 3.69 -3.84
CA CYS A 203 -0.62 3.94 -5.06
C CYS A 203 -0.37 5.34 -5.60
N ARG A 204 -0.41 5.52 -6.95
CA ARG A 204 -0.62 6.83 -7.58
C ARG A 204 -2.09 7.00 -7.91
N LEU A 205 -2.66 8.04 -7.34
CA LEU A 205 -4.10 8.33 -7.37
C LEU A 205 -4.32 9.76 -7.88
N TRP A 206 -5.06 9.89 -8.97
CA TRP A 206 -5.37 11.19 -9.54
C TRP A 206 -6.86 11.41 -9.59
N ASP A 207 -7.30 12.62 -9.27
CA ASP A 207 -8.68 13.03 -9.51
C ASP A 207 -9.04 12.93 -10.99
N VAL A 208 -10.14 12.25 -11.32
CA VAL A 208 -10.53 12.00 -12.72
C VAL A 208 -10.84 13.29 -13.47
N LYS A 209 -11.42 14.31 -12.79
CA LYS A 209 -11.86 15.54 -13.42
C LYS A 209 -10.76 16.58 -13.54
N THR A 210 -9.97 16.73 -12.48
CA THR A 210 -8.97 17.81 -12.37
C THR A 210 -7.55 17.37 -12.66
N GLY A 211 -7.26 16.06 -12.59
CA GLY A 211 -5.90 15.53 -12.65
C GLY A 211 -5.07 15.78 -11.39
N GLN A 212 -5.68 16.34 -10.33
CA GLN A 212 -5.00 16.57 -9.06
C GLN A 212 -4.44 15.29 -8.48
N LYS A 213 -3.21 15.34 -7.98
CA LYS A 213 -2.56 14.21 -7.31
C LYS A 213 -3.14 14.06 -5.90
N LEU A 214 -3.54 12.83 -5.54
CA LEU A 214 -4.12 12.50 -4.23
C LEU A 214 -3.28 11.45 -3.49
N ASP A 215 -2.01 11.35 -3.84
CA ASP A 215 -1.07 10.35 -3.40
C ASP A 215 0.26 10.96 -2.94
N LYS A 216 1.27 10.13 -2.71
CA LYS A 216 2.59 10.54 -2.23
C LYS A 216 3.34 11.50 -3.17
N ASP A 217 2.91 11.64 -4.44
CA ASP A 217 3.49 12.62 -5.35
C ASP A 217 3.23 14.06 -4.90
N VAL A 218 2.19 14.31 -4.09
CA VAL A 218 1.97 15.59 -3.40
C VAL A 218 3.20 15.97 -2.57
N PHE A 219 3.75 15.02 -1.80
CA PHE A 219 4.97 15.21 -1.02
C PHE A 219 6.24 15.24 -1.89
N ARG A 220 6.33 14.33 -2.88
CA ARG A 220 7.51 14.25 -3.76
C ARG A 220 7.74 15.53 -4.54
N ARG A 221 6.66 16.18 -4.98
CA ARG A 221 6.68 17.33 -5.92
C ARG A 221 6.30 18.66 -5.27
N ASP A 222 6.14 18.71 -3.94
CA ASP A 222 5.74 19.92 -3.20
C ASP A 222 4.42 20.54 -3.71
N LEU A 223 3.41 19.70 -3.94
CA LEU A 223 2.12 20.11 -4.52
C LEU A 223 1.08 20.55 -3.47
N GLY A 224 1.43 20.55 -2.19
CA GLY A 224 0.54 20.95 -1.11
C GLY A 224 0.56 20.01 0.10
N SER A 225 -0.57 19.95 0.83
CA SER A 225 -0.71 19.14 2.05
C SER A 225 -0.94 17.66 1.70
N LEU A 226 -0.03 16.81 2.15
CA LEU A 226 -0.14 15.36 2.00
C LEU A 226 -1.33 14.80 2.79
N THR A 227 -1.54 15.31 4.01
CA THR A 227 -2.65 14.89 4.87
C THR A 227 -4.00 15.22 4.23
N ASP A 228 -4.14 16.40 3.61
CA ASP A 228 -5.39 16.78 2.93
C ASP A 228 -5.68 15.86 1.75
N ALA A 229 -4.67 15.54 0.94
CA ALA A 229 -4.80 14.60 -0.18
C ALA A 229 -5.27 13.21 0.30
N TYR A 230 -4.66 12.67 1.34
CA TYR A 230 -5.03 11.34 1.89
C TYR A 230 -6.40 11.37 2.57
N THR A 231 -6.74 12.48 3.24
CA THR A 231 -8.07 12.70 3.83
C THR A 231 -9.14 12.72 2.74
N GLU A 232 -8.88 13.37 1.60
CA GLU A 232 -9.81 13.40 0.48
C GLU A 232 -10.05 11.99 -0.10
N VAL A 233 -9.01 11.18 -0.26
CA VAL A 233 -9.16 9.77 -0.65
C VAL A 233 -10.03 9.03 0.37
N ALA A 234 -9.73 9.13 1.66
CA ALA A 234 -10.47 8.46 2.72
C ALA A 234 -11.93 8.94 2.82
N ARG A 235 -12.18 10.24 2.59
CA ARG A 235 -13.51 10.83 2.55
C ARG A 235 -14.34 10.28 1.39
N ARG A 236 -13.78 10.23 0.18
CA ARG A 236 -14.48 9.70 -1.00
C ARG A 236 -14.83 8.23 -0.87
N LEU A 237 -13.97 7.45 -0.24
CA LEU A 237 -14.19 6.03 0.03
C LEU A 237 -15.13 5.77 1.22
N GLY A 238 -15.58 6.81 1.94
CA GLY A 238 -16.42 6.66 3.12
C GLY A 238 -15.71 6.01 4.31
N VAL A 239 -14.37 6.03 4.33
CA VAL A 239 -13.55 5.43 5.39
C VAL A 239 -13.47 6.30 6.64
N LEU A 240 -13.63 7.61 6.47
CA LEU A 240 -13.74 8.54 7.60
C LEU A 240 -15.18 8.61 8.10
N PRO A 241 -15.40 8.74 9.43
CA PRO A 241 -16.74 8.97 9.94
C PRO A 241 -17.30 10.24 9.29
N THR A 242 -18.47 10.13 8.69
CA THR A 242 -19.25 11.27 8.24
C THR A 242 -19.57 12.10 9.48
N ASN A 243 -18.91 13.25 9.61
CA ASN A 243 -19.11 14.27 10.66
C ASN A 243 -19.39 13.69 12.05
N ALA A 244 -18.41 13.80 12.94
CA ALA A 244 -18.75 13.95 14.35
C ALA A 244 -19.71 15.15 14.40
N THR A 245 -20.99 14.88 14.60
CA THR A 245 -21.97 15.87 14.99
C THR A 245 -21.32 16.73 16.06
N THR A 246 -21.28 18.02 15.85
CA THR A 246 -20.84 19.00 16.83
C THR A 246 -21.30 18.53 18.21
N ILE A 247 -20.36 18.18 19.09
CA ILE A 247 -20.69 17.90 20.48
C ILE A 247 -21.19 19.22 21.02
N THR A 248 -22.52 19.37 21.04
CA THR A 248 -23.16 20.46 21.78
C THR A 248 -22.72 20.32 23.22
N LYS A 249 -22.00 21.32 23.74
CA LYS A 249 -21.67 21.39 25.15
C LYS A 249 -22.92 21.10 25.96
N PRO A 250 -22.88 20.22 26.97
CA PRO A 250 -24.02 19.99 27.83
C PRO A 250 -24.43 21.32 28.46
N THR A 251 -25.68 21.73 28.22
CA THR A 251 -26.28 22.87 28.90
C THR A 251 -26.53 22.45 30.34
N LEU A 252 -25.84 23.06 31.29
CA LEU A 252 -26.16 22.91 32.71
C LEU A 252 -27.59 23.40 32.92
N ILE A 253 -28.46 22.50 33.33
CA ILE A 253 -29.79 22.84 33.83
C ILE A 253 -29.60 23.22 35.30
N ASN A 254 -29.83 24.51 35.63
CA ASN A 254 -29.90 25.00 37.00
C ASN A 254 -31.19 24.53 37.67
#